data_f90591106d086259da8fa9bef08c8b5b
#
_entry.id   f90591106d086259da8fa9bef08c8b5b
#
_cell.length_a   1.000
_cell.length_b   1.000
_cell.length_c   1.000
_cell.angle_alpha   90.00
_cell.angle_beta   90.00
_cell.angle_gamma   90.00
#
_symmetry.space_group_name_H-M   'P 1'
#
loop_
_entity.id
_entity.type
_entity.pdbx_description
1 polymer ?
#
loop_
_entity_poly.entity_id
_entity_poly.type
_entity_poly.pdbx_seq_one_letter_code
_entity_poly.pdbx_strand_id
1 'polypeptide(L)'
;RHGSARRFPMPRRPRLVAGALAYHVLNRRVGRLPLFEEPADYAAFEQVLAEAQANSRIRIAAYCLMPTHWHLLLWPREDGELSEVLRWITVTHTQRWHSHHDTAGTGPVYQGRFRSFPVQTDAHFLTVARYVERNALRAKLVRQAENWRWSSLWRRAQGDSKITTWLSDWPVDLPRN
;
A
#
# COMPACT_ATOMS: atom_id res chain seq x y z
N ARG A 1 13.33 34.37 -36.54
CA ARG A 1 13.38 34.22 -35.06
C ARG A 1 12.18 33.41 -34.63
N HIS A 2 12.36 32.11 -34.36
CA HIS A 2 11.30 31.22 -33.89
C HIS A 2 11.32 31.20 -32.36
N GLY A 3 10.32 31.81 -31.77
CA GLY A 3 10.11 31.78 -30.33
C GLY A 3 9.59 30.40 -29.91
N SER A 4 10.41 29.64 -29.21
CA SER A 4 10.01 28.38 -28.56
C SER A 4 9.06 28.69 -27.40
N ALA A 5 7.80 28.39 -27.59
CA ALA A 5 6.79 28.47 -26.49
C ALA A 5 7.13 27.43 -25.43
N ARG A 6 7.58 27.90 -24.27
CA ARG A 6 7.74 27.04 -23.06
C ARG A 6 6.38 26.50 -22.66
N ARG A 7 6.14 25.19 -22.88
CA ARG A 7 5.00 24.49 -22.33
C ARG A 7 5.18 24.39 -20.82
N PHE A 8 4.41 25.18 -20.06
CA PHE A 8 4.29 24.97 -18.63
C PHE A 8 3.58 23.63 -18.39
N PRO A 9 4.10 22.76 -17.51
CA PRO A 9 3.39 21.54 -17.16
C PRO A 9 2.05 21.91 -16.52
N MET A 10 0.94 21.48 -17.13
CA MET A 10 -0.38 21.68 -16.56
C MET A 10 -0.44 21.01 -15.18
N PRO A 11 -1.02 21.67 -14.17
CA PRO A 11 -1.22 21.05 -12.86
C PRO A 11 -2.03 19.76 -13.04
N ARG A 12 -1.51 18.65 -12.49
CA ARG A 12 -2.25 17.38 -12.52
C ARG A 12 -3.56 17.57 -11.74
N ARG A 13 -4.69 17.34 -12.41
CA ARG A 13 -6.00 17.37 -11.77
C ARG A 13 -6.04 16.45 -10.55
N PRO A 14 -6.70 16.85 -9.45
CA PRO A 14 -6.97 15.94 -8.34
C PRO A 14 -7.68 14.69 -8.87
N ARG A 15 -7.27 13.49 -8.40
CA ARG A 15 -8.01 12.27 -8.69
C ARG A 15 -9.31 12.32 -7.89
N LEU A 16 -10.44 12.32 -8.59
CA LEU A 16 -11.72 11.98 -7.97
C LEU A 16 -11.66 10.49 -7.67
N VAL A 17 -11.56 10.16 -6.39
CA VAL A 17 -11.58 8.79 -5.89
C VAL A 17 -12.93 8.59 -5.25
N ALA A 18 -13.78 7.79 -5.89
CA ALA A 18 -15.10 7.46 -5.37
C ALA A 18 -14.97 6.64 -4.08
N GLY A 19 -15.68 7.01 -3.05
CA GLY A 19 -15.91 6.19 -1.88
C GLY A 19 -16.64 4.90 -2.25
N ALA A 20 -16.61 3.92 -1.39
CA ALA A 20 -17.25 2.61 -1.54
C ALA A 20 -16.67 1.65 -2.59
N LEU A 21 -15.68 2.05 -3.41
CA LEU A 21 -14.91 1.13 -4.25
C LEU A 21 -13.61 0.74 -3.54
N ALA A 22 -13.21 -0.51 -3.69
CA ALA A 22 -11.88 -0.94 -3.28
C ALA A 22 -10.83 -0.50 -4.33
N TYR A 23 -9.61 -0.27 -3.88
CA TYR A 23 -8.50 0.16 -4.73
C TYR A 23 -7.26 -0.67 -4.46
N HIS A 24 -6.68 -1.22 -5.51
CA HIS A 24 -5.32 -1.72 -5.46
C HIS A 24 -4.35 -0.54 -5.56
N VAL A 25 -3.53 -0.38 -4.55
CA VAL A 25 -2.57 0.73 -4.46
C VAL A 25 -1.16 0.19 -4.32
N LEU A 26 -0.22 0.86 -4.96
CA LEU A 26 1.19 0.54 -4.83
C LEU A 26 2.07 1.79 -4.89
N ASN A 27 3.20 1.73 -4.20
CA ASN A 27 4.29 2.69 -4.36
C ASN A 27 5.63 1.97 -4.18
N ARG A 28 6.68 2.56 -4.73
CA ARG A 28 8.02 1.99 -4.70
C ARG A 28 9.07 3.01 -4.34
N ARG A 29 10.21 2.54 -3.85
CA ARG A 29 11.37 3.38 -3.61
C ARG A 29 11.94 3.94 -4.91
N VAL A 30 12.48 5.15 -4.84
CA VAL A 30 13.22 5.78 -5.94
C VAL A 30 14.41 4.90 -6.34
N GLY A 31 14.70 4.83 -7.63
CA GLY A 31 15.80 4.01 -8.15
C GLY A 31 15.65 2.50 -7.96
N ARG A 32 14.49 2.00 -7.53
CA ARG A 32 14.25 0.59 -7.15
C ARG A 32 15.18 0.10 -6.03
N LEU A 33 15.68 1.01 -5.21
CA LEU A 33 16.48 0.68 -4.04
C LEU A 33 15.64 -0.07 -3.00
N PRO A 34 16.25 -0.76 -2.04
CA PRO A 34 15.53 -1.39 -0.94
C PRO A 34 14.73 -0.34 -0.14
N LEU A 35 13.43 -0.55 0.02
CA LEU A 35 12.55 0.24 0.88
C LEU A 35 12.51 -0.33 2.29
N PHE A 36 12.67 -1.65 2.39
CA PHE A 36 12.72 -2.42 3.62
C PHE A 36 13.98 -3.28 3.58
N GLU A 37 14.97 -2.96 4.39
CA GLU A 37 16.27 -3.62 4.42
C GLU A 37 16.33 -4.66 5.55
N GLU A 38 15.69 -4.36 6.68
CA GLU A 38 15.67 -5.22 7.86
C GLU A 38 14.24 -5.42 8.40
N PRO A 39 14.01 -6.40 9.26
CA PRO A 39 12.69 -6.66 9.86
C PRO A 39 12.06 -5.44 10.55
N ALA A 40 12.87 -4.56 11.12
CA ALA A 40 12.39 -3.34 11.78
C ALA A 40 11.72 -2.37 10.80
N ASP A 41 12.22 -2.25 9.57
CA ASP A 41 11.61 -1.39 8.53
C ASP A 41 10.21 -1.85 8.18
N TYR A 42 10.04 -3.16 7.99
CA TYR A 42 8.73 -3.76 7.72
C TYR A 42 7.77 -3.56 8.88
N ALA A 43 8.23 -3.80 10.11
CA ALA A 43 7.42 -3.62 11.31
C ALA A 43 7.00 -2.15 11.48
N ALA A 44 7.90 -1.20 11.22
CA ALA A 44 7.62 0.22 11.26
C ALA A 44 6.53 0.61 10.24
N PHE A 45 6.56 0.02 9.03
CA PHE A 45 5.51 0.28 8.04
C PHE A 45 4.16 -0.36 8.44
N GLU A 46 4.16 -1.57 9.00
CA GLU A 46 2.95 -2.18 9.56
C GLU A 46 2.34 -1.33 10.67
N GLN A 47 3.18 -0.69 11.50
CA GLN A 47 2.72 0.27 12.50
C GLN A 47 2.06 1.51 11.86
N VAL A 48 2.65 2.04 10.78
CA VAL A 48 2.04 3.14 10.01
C VAL A 48 0.67 2.73 9.45
N LEU A 49 0.51 1.50 8.95
CA LEU A 49 -0.78 1.01 8.48
C LEU A 49 -1.82 0.91 9.61
N ALA A 50 -1.41 0.40 10.77
CA ALA A 50 -2.28 0.30 11.94
C ALA A 50 -2.75 1.68 12.43
N GLU A 51 -1.84 2.65 12.48
CA GLU A 51 -2.15 4.04 12.84
C GLU A 51 -3.07 4.70 11.81
N ALA A 52 -2.83 4.46 10.52
CA ALA A 52 -3.70 4.98 9.45
C ALA A 52 -5.13 4.47 9.59
N GLN A 53 -5.30 3.18 9.88
CA GLN A 53 -6.60 2.58 10.12
C GLN A 53 -7.28 3.12 11.39
N ALA A 54 -6.52 3.30 12.48
CA ALA A 54 -7.05 3.81 13.74
C ALA A 54 -7.51 5.28 13.65
N ASN A 55 -6.84 6.09 12.80
CA ASN A 55 -7.09 7.51 12.64
C ASN A 55 -8.02 7.86 11.46
N SER A 56 -8.49 6.86 10.71
CA SER A 56 -9.41 7.02 9.59
C SER A 56 -10.48 5.95 9.60
N ARG A 57 -11.39 5.99 8.63
CA ARG A 57 -12.39 4.95 8.44
C ARG A 57 -12.00 3.94 7.35
N ILE A 58 -10.80 4.08 6.80
CA ILE A 58 -10.34 3.23 5.70
C ILE A 58 -10.26 1.77 6.14
N ARG A 59 -10.69 0.90 5.26
CA ARG A 59 -10.59 -0.55 5.48
C ARG A 59 -9.38 -1.07 4.70
N ILE A 60 -8.50 -1.79 5.40
CA ILE A 60 -7.32 -2.42 4.82
C ILE A 60 -7.64 -3.89 4.60
N ALA A 61 -7.99 -4.26 3.37
CA ALA A 61 -8.45 -5.60 3.03
C ALA A 61 -7.29 -6.58 2.79
N ALA A 62 -6.18 -6.12 2.21
CA ALA A 62 -4.99 -6.93 2.01
C ALA A 62 -3.75 -6.05 1.87
N TYR A 63 -2.58 -6.62 2.16
CA TYR A 63 -1.29 -5.98 1.89
C TYR A 63 -0.18 -7.01 1.66
N CYS A 64 0.88 -6.57 0.98
CA CYS A 64 2.13 -7.29 0.86
C CYS A 64 3.28 -6.28 0.77
N LEU A 65 4.20 -6.33 1.73
CA LEU A 65 5.39 -5.49 1.74
C LEU A 65 6.52 -6.25 1.08
N MET A 66 7.05 -5.69 -0.01
CA MET A 66 8.12 -6.26 -0.80
C MET A 66 9.41 -5.47 -0.57
N PRO A 67 10.61 -6.02 -0.74
CA PRO A 67 11.85 -5.32 -0.41
C PRO A 67 11.98 -3.91 -0.99
N THR A 68 11.41 -3.64 -2.18
CA THR A 68 11.56 -2.35 -2.88
C THR A 68 10.28 -1.54 -3.01
N HIS A 69 9.14 -2.11 -2.63
CA HIS A 69 7.81 -1.53 -2.83
C HIS A 69 6.76 -2.22 -1.95
N TRP A 70 5.56 -1.67 -1.93
CA TRP A 70 4.43 -2.28 -1.25
C TRP A 70 3.16 -2.27 -2.10
N HIS A 71 2.30 -3.25 -1.85
CA HIS A 71 0.95 -3.37 -2.39
C HIS A 71 -0.06 -3.33 -1.26
N LEU A 72 -1.11 -2.53 -1.42
CA LEU A 72 -2.25 -2.45 -0.50
C LEU A 72 -3.55 -2.64 -1.29
N LEU A 73 -4.51 -3.30 -0.70
CA LEU A 73 -5.91 -3.32 -1.14
C LEU A 73 -6.72 -2.55 -0.10
N LEU A 74 -7.10 -1.33 -0.45
CA LEU A 74 -7.75 -0.38 0.43
C LEU A 74 -9.19 -0.15 -0.02
N TRP A 75 -10.08 0.00 0.94
CA TRP A 75 -11.49 0.24 0.70
C TRP A 75 -11.94 1.47 1.50
N PRO A 76 -11.92 2.67 0.92
CA PRO A 76 -12.39 3.91 1.54
C PRO A 76 -13.91 3.87 1.72
N ARG A 77 -14.42 4.62 2.68
CA ARG A 77 -15.85 4.79 2.92
C ARG A 77 -16.41 6.04 2.26
N GLU A 78 -15.58 7.04 2.07
CA GLU A 78 -15.95 8.36 1.59
C GLU A 78 -15.07 8.79 0.42
N ASP A 79 -15.60 9.70 -0.42
CA ASP A 79 -14.84 10.30 -1.50
C ASP A 79 -13.66 11.09 -0.94
N GLY A 80 -12.50 10.93 -1.55
CA GLY A 80 -11.27 11.61 -1.14
C GLY A 80 -10.48 10.91 -0.03
N GLU A 81 -11.11 10.10 0.84
CA GLU A 81 -10.44 9.43 1.97
C GLU A 81 -9.18 8.67 1.54
N LEU A 82 -9.25 7.93 0.42
CA LEU A 82 -8.09 7.20 -0.09
C LEU A 82 -6.87 8.11 -0.31
N SER A 83 -7.08 9.29 -0.90
CA SER A 83 -5.99 10.22 -1.21
C SER A 83 -5.39 10.83 0.06
N GLU A 84 -6.23 11.15 1.04
CA GLU A 84 -5.81 11.71 2.33
C GLU A 84 -5.00 10.68 3.13
N VAL A 85 -5.52 9.48 3.26
CA VAL A 85 -4.86 8.38 3.99
C VAL A 85 -3.53 8.02 3.34
N LEU A 86 -3.50 7.88 2.02
CA LEU A 86 -2.24 7.54 1.32
C LEU A 86 -1.21 8.66 1.39
N ARG A 87 -1.64 9.92 1.38
CA ARG A 87 -0.74 11.05 1.63
C ARG A 87 -0.15 10.95 3.04
N TRP A 88 -0.99 10.69 4.04
CA TRP A 88 -0.55 10.54 5.42
C TRP A 88 0.42 9.37 5.58
N ILE A 89 0.10 8.17 5.05
CA ILE A 89 0.96 6.98 5.09
C ILE A 89 2.33 7.30 4.47
N THR A 90 2.36 7.87 3.28
CA THR A 90 3.62 8.11 2.56
C THR A 90 4.48 9.18 3.22
N VAL A 91 3.89 10.24 3.74
CA VAL A 91 4.60 11.31 4.47
C VAL A 91 5.15 10.77 5.79
N THR A 92 4.30 10.12 6.60
CA THR A 92 4.69 9.57 7.90
C THR A 92 5.79 8.53 7.75
N HIS A 93 5.64 7.60 6.80
CA HIS A 93 6.67 6.60 6.53
C HIS A 93 7.97 7.24 6.06
N THR A 94 7.92 8.22 5.14
CA THR A 94 9.13 8.93 4.67
C THR A 94 9.88 9.60 5.82
N GLN A 95 9.18 10.28 6.72
CA GLN A 95 9.79 10.95 7.87
C GLN A 95 10.46 9.94 8.81
N ARG A 96 9.75 8.86 9.17
CA ARG A 96 10.27 7.80 10.04
C ARG A 96 11.43 7.06 9.40
N TRP A 97 11.32 6.78 8.09
CA TRP A 97 12.36 6.10 7.32
C TRP A 97 13.66 6.92 7.32
N HIS A 98 13.60 8.21 7.00
CA HIS A 98 14.76 9.10 7.05
C HIS A 98 15.36 9.23 8.43
N SER A 99 14.52 9.31 9.47
CA SER A 99 15.00 9.37 10.85
C SER A 99 15.70 8.09 11.28
N HIS A 100 15.20 6.92 10.86
CA HIS A 100 15.81 5.63 11.21
C HIS A 100 17.13 5.38 10.47
N HIS A 101 17.21 5.78 9.22
CA HIS A 101 18.38 5.55 8.36
C HIS A 101 19.37 6.74 8.32
N ASP A 102 19.17 7.78 9.12
CA ASP A 102 20.01 9.00 9.15
C ASP A 102 20.22 9.65 7.78
N THR A 103 19.17 9.66 6.95
CA THR A 103 19.21 10.13 5.57
C THR A 103 18.38 11.40 5.34
N ALA A 104 18.06 12.16 6.38
CA ALA A 104 17.31 13.40 6.24
C ALA A 104 17.99 14.37 5.27
N GLY A 105 17.22 14.90 4.31
CA GLY A 105 17.75 15.82 3.30
C GLY A 105 18.42 15.18 2.08
N THR A 106 18.51 13.84 1.99
CA THR A 106 19.17 13.15 0.86
C THR A 106 18.26 12.97 -0.36
N GLY A 107 16.99 13.39 -0.29
CA GLY A 107 16.03 13.28 -1.39
C GLY A 107 14.80 12.44 -1.05
N PRO A 108 13.95 12.16 -2.04
CA PRO A 108 12.70 11.44 -1.82
C PRO A 108 12.93 9.95 -1.57
N VAL A 109 12.18 9.36 -0.63
CA VAL A 109 12.13 7.90 -0.44
C VAL A 109 11.37 7.24 -1.58
N TYR A 110 10.21 7.78 -1.95
CA TYR A 110 9.37 7.22 -3.00
C TYR A 110 9.68 7.81 -4.38
N GLN A 111 9.55 6.99 -5.42
CA GLN A 111 9.79 7.40 -6.82
C GLN A 111 8.83 8.50 -7.30
N GLY A 112 7.72 8.69 -6.60
CA GLY A 112 6.70 9.68 -6.91
C GLY A 112 5.39 9.37 -6.19
N ARG A 113 4.30 9.87 -6.76
CA ARG A 113 2.96 9.60 -6.22
C ARG A 113 2.61 8.11 -6.37
N PHE A 114 1.88 7.57 -5.40
CA PHE A 114 1.32 6.22 -5.47
C PHE A 114 0.48 6.00 -6.74
N ARG A 115 0.38 4.77 -7.18
CA ARG A 115 -0.56 4.34 -8.22
C ARG A 115 -1.76 3.69 -7.55
N SER A 116 -2.96 3.95 -8.06
CA SER A 116 -4.19 3.35 -7.58
C SER A 116 -5.07 2.90 -8.74
N PHE A 117 -5.65 1.71 -8.62
CA PHE A 117 -6.48 1.07 -9.61
C PHE A 117 -7.79 0.65 -8.94
N PRO A 118 -8.95 1.11 -9.43
CA PRO A 118 -10.25 0.75 -8.86
C PRO A 118 -10.56 -0.74 -9.12
N VAL A 119 -11.20 -1.36 -8.14
CA VAL A 119 -11.69 -2.73 -8.19
C VAL A 119 -13.21 -2.67 -8.30
N GLN A 120 -13.75 -3.12 -9.44
CA GLN A 120 -15.12 -2.81 -9.85
C GLN A 120 -16.16 -3.90 -9.50
N THR A 121 -15.73 -5.14 -9.26
CA THR A 121 -16.63 -6.27 -9.00
C THR A 121 -16.07 -7.19 -7.93
N ASP A 122 -16.93 -8.02 -7.34
CA ASP A 122 -16.56 -9.01 -6.33
C ASP A 122 -15.55 -10.04 -6.85
N ALA A 123 -15.74 -10.54 -8.05
CA ALA A 123 -14.79 -11.45 -8.70
C ALA A 123 -13.43 -10.78 -8.95
N HIS A 124 -13.46 -9.49 -9.34
CA HIS A 124 -12.24 -8.69 -9.48
C HIS A 124 -11.57 -8.45 -8.14
N PHE A 125 -12.35 -8.22 -7.06
CA PHE A 125 -11.81 -8.07 -5.71
C PHE A 125 -11.03 -9.32 -5.27
N LEU A 126 -11.62 -10.51 -5.39
CA LEU A 126 -10.94 -11.77 -5.04
C LEU A 126 -9.66 -11.99 -5.85
N THR A 127 -9.70 -11.67 -7.15
CA THR A 127 -8.54 -11.75 -8.02
C THR A 127 -7.41 -10.83 -7.57
N VAL A 128 -7.73 -9.57 -7.25
CA VAL A 128 -6.77 -8.57 -6.81
C VAL A 128 -6.25 -8.88 -5.41
N ALA A 129 -7.11 -9.29 -4.47
CA ALA A 129 -6.69 -9.69 -3.13
C ALA A 129 -5.68 -10.85 -3.19
N ARG A 130 -5.99 -11.88 -3.98
CA ARG A 130 -5.07 -13.00 -4.23
C ARG A 130 -3.77 -12.54 -4.90
N TYR A 131 -3.85 -11.62 -5.85
CA TYR A 131 -2.67 -11.04 -6.48
C TYR A 131 -1.78 -10.33 -5.45
N VAL A 132 -2.36 -9.47 -4.60
CA VAL A 132 -1.63 -8.74 -3.56
C VAL A 132 -0.96 -9.71 -2.59
N GLU A 133 -1.69 -10.68 -2.05
CA GLU A 133 -1.18 -11.61 -1.03
C GLU A 133 -0.13 -12.59 -1.57
N ARG A 134 -0.15 -12.89 -2.86
CA ARG A 134 0.81 -13.81 -3.51
C ARG A 134 2.00 -13.12 -4.17
N ASN A 135 2.20 -11.82 -3.97
CA ASN A 135 3.29 -11.09 -4.61
C ASN A 135 4.68 -11.64 -4.23
N ALA A 136 4.91 -11.96 -2.98
CA ALA A 136 6.19 -12.52 -2.53
C ALA A 136 6.47 -13.91 -3.13
N LEU A 137 5.45 -14.76 -3.27
CA LEU A 137 5.56 -16.05 -3.98
C LEU A 137 5.91 -15.83 -5.46
N ARG A 138 5.21 -14.90 -6.14
CA ARG A 138 5.49 -14.57 -7.55
C ARG A 138 6.89 -14.01 -7.77
N ALA A 139 7.40 -13.25 -6.79
CA ALA A 139 8.77 -12.74 -6.78
C ALA A 139 9.81 -13.79 -6.33
N LYS A 140 9.39 -15.03 -6.04
CA LYS A 140 10.24 -16.14 -5.58
C LYS A 140 10.97 -15.86 -4.27
N LEU A 141 10.42 -14.98 -3.42
CA LEU A 141 10.96 -14.71 -2.08
C LEU A 141 10.61 -15.81 -1.08
N VAL A 142 9.52 -16.53 -1.33
CA VAL A 142 9.05 -17.67 -0.55
C VAL A 142 8.54 -18.78 -1.46
N ARG A 143 8.46 -20.01 -0.95
CA ARG A 143 7.90 -21.17 -1.68
C ARG A 143 6.38 -21.28 -1.55
N GLN A 144 5.81 -20.72 -0.48
CA GLN A 144 4.38 -20.67 -0.19
C GLN A 144 4.03 -19.26 0.23
N ALA A 145 2.91 -18.71 -0.24
CA ALA A 145 2.56 -17.32 -0.03
C ALA A 145 2.33 -16.99 1.46
N GLU A 146 1.76 -17.93 2.21
CA GLU A 146 1.50 -17.85 3.65
C GLU A 146 2.76 -17.76 4.51
N ASN A 147 3.92 -18.10 3.96
CA ASN A 147 5.21 -18.02 4.67
C ASN A 147 5.84 -16.61 4.57
N TRP A 148 5.26 -15.69 3.79
CA TRP A 148 5.77 -14.33 3.75
C TRP A 148 5.24 -13.52 4.93
N ARG A 149 6.10 -13.35 5.96
CA ARG A 149 5.77 -12.67 7.23
C ARG A 149 5.14 -11.29 7.05
N TRP A 150 5.49 -10.59 5.99
CA TRP A 150 5.13 -9.19 5.75
C TRP A 150 3.93 -9.05 4.80
N SER A 151 2.90 -9.87 5.03
CA SER A 151 1.66 -9.89 4.25
C SER A 151 0.42 -10.09 5.12
N SER A 152 -0.72 -9.64 4.63
CA SER A 152 -2.02 -9.90 5.24
C SER A 152 -2.36 -11.38 5.29
N LEU A 153 -1.94 -12.16 4.31
CA LEU A 153 -2.16 -13.61 4.30
C LEU A 153 -1.49 -14.30 5.51
N TRP A 154 -0.21 -13.97 5.74
CA TRP A 154 0.51 -14.49 6.90
C TRP A 154 -0.17 -14.11 8.22
N ARG A 155 -0.56 -12.83 8.36
CA ARG A 155 -1.25 -12.35 9.56
C ARG A 155 -2.54 -13.10 9.84
N ARG A 156 -3.36 -13.31 8.82
CA ARG A 156 -4.60 -14.08 8.95
C ARG A 156 -4.35 -15.54 9.30
N ALA A 157 -3.30 -16.15 8.73
CA ALA A 157 -2.93 -17.54 9.01
C ALA A 157 -2.44 -17.77 10.44
N GLN A 158 -1.90 -16.74 11.12
CA GLN A 158 -1.48 -16.87 12.53
C GLN A 158 -2.66 -16.95 13.51
N GLY A 159 -3.85 -16.48 13.10
CA GLY A 159 -5.06 -16.57 13.93
C GLY A 159 -5.04 -15.72 15.21
N ASP A 160 -4.01 -14.88 15.42
CA ASP A 160 -3.93 -14.00 16.58
C ASP A 160 -4.75 -12.73 16.33
N SER A 161 -5.85 -12.57 17.09
CA SER A 161 -6.73 -11.41 17.00
C SER A 161 -6.01 -10.09 17.26
N LYS A 162 -4.98 -10.07 18.10
CA LYS A 162 -4.17 -8.86 18.37
C LYS A 162 -3.34 -8.43 17.18
N ILE A 163 -2.91 -9.39 16.35
CA ILE A 163 -2.08 -9.15 15.17
C ILE A 163 -2.95 -8.68 13.99
N THR A 164 -4.23 -9.04 13.96
CA THR A 164 -5.15 -8.78 12.85
C THR A 164 -6.14 -7.64 13.09
N THR A 165 -6.11 -6.97 14.24
CA THR A 165 -7.12 -5.98 14.65
C THR A 165 -7.34 -4.83 13.68
N TRP A 166 -6.35 -4.46 12.89
CA TRP A 166 -6.44 -3.38 11.92
C TRP A 166 -6.70 -3.84 10.49
N LEU A 167 -6.71 -5.18 10.24
CA LEU A 167 -7.16 -5.72 8.97
C LEU A 167 -8.68 -5.83 8.94
N SER A 168 -9.27 -5.39 7.84
CA SER A 168 -10.71 -5.50 7.61
C SER A 168 -11.06 -6.87 7.03
N ASP A 169 -12.28 -7.34 7.35
CA ASP A 169 -12.88 -8.44 6.62
C ASP A 169 -13.06 -8.07 5.15
N TRP A 170 -13.12 -9.07 4.31
CA TRP A 170 -13.38 -8.87 2.91
C TRP A 170 -14.87 -8.60 2.66
N PRO A 171 -15.21 -7.71 1.71
CA PRO A 171 -16.60 -7.37 1.41
C PRO A 171 -17.35 -8.47 0.65
N VAL A 172 -16.67 -9.56 0.34
CA VAL A 172 -17.16 -10.67 -0.47
C VAL A 172 -16.90 -11.99 0.22
N ASP A 173 -17.84 -12.92 0.11
CA ASP A 173 -17.66 -14.27 0.62
C ASP A 173 -16.58 -15.01 -0.18
N LEU A 174 -15.72 -15.74 0.53
CA LEU A 174 -14.81 -16.66 -0.12
C LEU A 174 -15.61 -17.79 -0.78
N PRO A 175 -15.24 -18.21 -2.01
CA PRO A 175 -15.82 -19.40 -2.61
C PRO A 175 -15.66 -20.58 -1.64
N ARG A 176 -16.76 -21.27 -1.34
CA ARG A 176 -16.70 -22.54 -0.59
C ARG A 176 -16.02 -23.57 -1.48
N ASN A 177 -14.97 -24.19 -0.98
CA ASN A 177 -14.32 -25.33 -1.63
C ASN A 177 -15.26 -26.53 -1.69
#